data_0320d179c7177b4473cdaf876caac0cc
#
_entry.id   0320d179c7177b4473cdaf876caac0cc
#
_cell.length_a   1.000
_cell.length_b   1.000
_cell.length_c   1.000
_cell.angle_alpha   90.00
_cell.angle_beta   90.00
_cell.angle_gamma   90.00
#
_symmetry.space_group_name_H-M   'P 1'
#
loop_
_entity.id
_entity.type
_entity.pdbx_description
1 polymer ?
#
loop_
_entity_poly.entity_id
_entity_poly.type
_entity_poly.pdbx_seq_one_letter_code
_entity_poly.pdbx_strand_id
1 'polypeptide(L)'
;MLHRADENIPDRTLVAGGGVGRGRLNEEHAFTAELAAREIPVVAPLELSGATLHTHAGFRFAVYPKQGGRMPEFDRADTLRWMGRFLGRIHAVGAQARFAHRPTLDIESFGFASRDFLHDGNWLPPDLVAAWDSVVEYALANVAHCFERAGNVRAIRLHGDCHAGNVLWSDAGPHFVDFDDSRMGPAVQD
;
A
#
# COMPACT_ATOMS: atom_id res chain seq x y z
N MET A 1 -8.61 -16.23 -5.30
CA MET A 1 -7.17 -16.05 -5.51
C MET A 1 -6.50 -16.33 -4.17
N LEU A 2 -5.54 -17.23 -4.09
CA LEU A 2 -4.74 -17.43 -2.88
C LEU A 2 -3.60 -16.41 -2.98
N HIS A 3 -3.64 -15.34 -2.20
CA HIS A 3 -2.51 -14.44 -2.08
C HIS A 3 -1.44 -15.18 -1.27
N ARG A 4 -0.34 -15.53 -1.90
CA ARG A 4 0.84 -16.03 -1.22
C ARG A 4 1.46 -14.84 -0.48
N ALA A 5 1.19 -14.75 0.81
CA ALA A 5 1.94 -13.83 1.65
C ALA A 5 3.38 -14.36 1.74
N ASP A 6 4.30 -13.59 1.22
CA ASP A 6 5.74 -13.78 1.11
C ASP A 6 6.33 -15.08 1.69
N GLU A 7 6.63 -16.01 0.76
CA GLU A 7 7.56 -17.10 1.02
C GLU A 7 8.98 -16.51 1.07
N ASN A 8 9.65 -16.65 2.19
CA ASN A 8 11.10 -16.55 2.28
C ASN A 8 11.76 -15.16 2.18
N ILE A 9 11.25 -14.19 2.92
CA ILE A 9 12.17 -13.22 3.49
C ILE A 9 12.46 -13.73 4.91
N PRO A 10 13.69 -14.13 5.25
CA PRO A 10 14.00 -14.49 6.62
C PRO A 10 13.61 -13.33 7.52
N ASP A 11 13.05 -13.62 8.69
CA ASP A 11 12.64 -12.67 9.73
C ASP A 11 13.74 -11.65 10.13
N ARG A 12 14.94 -11.84 9.62
CA ARG A 12 16.14 -11.01 9.81
C ARG A 12 16.37 -9.96 8.73
N THR A 13 15.65 -9.98 7.60
CA THR A 13 15.84 -9.02 6.50
C THR A 13 14.82 -7.90 6.55
N LEU A 14 13.74 -8.05 7.30
CA LEU A 14 12.82 -6.98 7.61
C LEU A 14 13.20 -6.40 8.98
N VAL A 15 14.14 -5.52 8.90
CA VAL A 15 14.68 -4.62 9.91
C VAL A 15 13.75 -4.35 11.10
N ALA A 16 14.32 -4.65 12.30
CA ALA A 16 14.07 -4.02 13.58
C ALA A 16 12.61 -3.79 13.98
N GLY A 17 11.96 -4.84 14.45
CA GLY A 17 10.68 -4.78 15.14
C GLY A 17 10.02 -6.14 15.13
N GLY A 18 10.15 -6.90 16.21
CA GLY A 18 9.54 -8.23 16.30
C GLY A 18 8.06 -8.21 15.92
N GLY A 19 7.62 -9.12 15.05
CA GLY A 19 6.22 -9.30 14.68
C GLY A 19 5.70 -8.49 13.51
N VAL A 20 6.55 -7.82 12.76
CA VAL A 20 6.21 -6.87 11.69
C VAL A 20 5.28 -7.45 10.60
N GLY A 21 5.46 -8.69 10.18
CA GLY A 21 4.65 -9.25 9.10
C GLY A 21 3.17 -9.44 9.46
N ARG A 22 2.84 -10.05 10.60
CA ARG A 22 1.46 -10.35 11.00
C ARG A 22 0.65 -9.09 11.34
N GLY A 23 1.26 -8.12 12.02
CA GLY A 23 0.61 -6.86 12.36
C GLY A 23 0.20 -6.08 11.11
N ARG A 24 1.05 -5.98 10.11
CA ARG A 24 0.74 -5.31 8.84
C ARG A 24 -0.41 -5.97 8.09
N LEU A 25 -0.42 -7.30 7.98
CA LEU A 25 -1.49 -8.03 7.32
C LEU A 25 -2.84 -7.87 8.04
N ASN A 26 -2.83 -7.96 9.35
CA ASN A 26 -4.05 -7.76 10.14
C ASN A 26 -4.62 -6.35 10.00
N GLU A 27 -3.76 -5.32 9.91
CA GLU A 27 -4.19 -3.94 9.69
C GLU A 27 -4.79 -3.71 8.30
N GLU A 28 -4.23 -4.34 7.26
CA GLU A 28 -4.81 -4.35 5.91
C GLU A 28 -6.19 -4.99 5.92
N HIS A 29 -6.31 -6.21 6.50
CA HIS A 29 -7.57 -6.92 6.61
C HIS A 29 -8.62 -6.11 7.39
N ALA A 30 -8.22 -5.48 8.48
CA ALA A 30 -9.10 -4.63 9.28
C ALA A 30 -9.54 -3.38 8.50
N PHE A 31 -8.63 -2.75 7.75
CA PHE A 31 -8.94 -1.58 6.94
C PHE A 31 -9.88 -1.92 5.79
N THR A 32 -9.63 -3.00 5.05
CA THR A 32 -10.52 -3.44 3.96
C THR A 32 -11.89 -3.87 4.49
N ALA A 33 -11.96 -4.53 5.65
CA ALA A 33 -13.23 -4.85 6.31
C ALA A 33 -14.00 -3.59 6.72
N GLU A 34 -13.31 -2.57 7.25
CA GLU A 34 -13.91 -1.27 7.59
C GLU A 34 -14.46 -0.56 6.36
N LEU A 35 -13.74 -0.59 5.24
CA LEU A 35 -14.19 -0.03 3.97
C LEU A 35 -15.44 -0.76 3.45
N ALA A 36 -15.42 -2.09 3.45
CA ALA A 36 -16.56 -2.93 3.05
C ALA A 36 -17.81 -2.68 3.91
N ALA A 37 -17.64 -2.58 5.22
CA ALA A 37 -18.73 -2.27 6.16
C ALA A 37 -19.38 -0.90 5.92
N ARG A 38 -18.70 0.00 5.20
CA ARG A 38 -19.19 1.31 4.79
C ARG A 38 -19.63 1.34 3.31
N GLU A 39 -19.91 0.17 2.75
CA GLU A 39 -20.38 0.02 1.37
C GLU A 39 -19.43 0.65 0.34
N ILE A 40 -18.12 0.60 0.61
CA ILE A 40 -17.08 0.92 -0.37
C ILE A 40 -16.73 -0.39 -1.08
N PRO A 41 -16.74 -0.42 -2.43
CA PRO A 41 -16.57 -1.65 -3.18
C PRO A 41 -15.10 -2.10 -3.17
N VAL A 42 -14.70 -2.78 -2.11
CA VAL A 42 -13.39 -3.41 -1.93
C VAL A 42 -13.53 -4.92 -1.84
N VAL A 43 -12.50 -5.64 -2.23
CA VAL A 43 -12.45 -7.10 -2.06
C VAL A 43 -11.71 -7.41 -0.76
N ALA A 44 -12.46 -7.46 0.34
CA ALA A 44 -11.93 -7.79 1.65
C ALA A 44 -11.75 -9.31 1.82
N PRO A 45 -10.79 -9.77 2.66
CA PRO A 45 -10.62 -11.18 2.94
C PRO A 45 -11.81 -11.76 3.70
N LEU A 46 -12.12 -13.03 3.42
CA LEU A 46 -13.18 -13.78 4.10
C LEU A 46 -12.74 -14.14 5.52
N GLU A 47 -13.66 -13.97 6.45
CA GLU A 47 -13.47 -14.49 7.80
C GLU A 47 -13.83 -15.98 7.84
N LEU A 48 -12.86 -16.83 8.11
CA LEU A 48 -13.01 -18.27 8.27
C LEU A 48 -12.62 -18.66 9.69
N SER A 49 -13.53 -19.33 10.40
CA SER A 49 -13.30 -19.74 11.80
C SER A 49 -12.85 -18.60 12.73
N GLY A 50 -13.41 -17.41 12.55
CA GLY A 50 -13.13 -16.23 13.39
C GLY A 50 -11.80 -15.50 13.05
N ALA A 51 -11.18 -15.79 11.92
CA ALA A 51 -9.97 -15.12 11.47
C ALA A 51 -9.95 -14.88 9.95
N THR A 52 -9.25 -13.85 9.52
CA THR A 52 -9.01 -13.55 8.11
C THR A 52 -7.61 -13.95 7.65
N LEU A 53 -6.66 -14.12 8.60
CA LEU A 53 -5.30 -14.56 8.35
C LEU A 53 -5.04 -15.91 8.98
N HIS A 54 -4.69 -16.88 8.16
CA HIS A 54 -4.48 -18.27 8.54
C HIS A 54 -3.02 -18.68 8.38
N THR A 55 -2.66 -19.80 9.04
CA THR A 55 -1.34 -20.42 8.90
C THR A 55 -1.51 -21.90 8.61
N HIS A 56 -0.83 -22.42 7.58
CA HIS A 56 -0.75 -23.82 7.27
C HIS A 56 0.65 -24.19 6.79
N ALA A 57 1.22 -25.24 7.35
CA ALA A 57 2.56 -25.75 7.01
C ALA A 57 3.65 -24.64 7.02
N GLY A 58 3.56 -23.67 7.95
CA GLY A 58 4.50 -22.55 8.06
C GLY A 58 4.18 -21.35 7.15
N PHE A 59 3.23 -21.47 6.24
CA PHE A 59 2.81 -20.38 5.35
C PHE A 59 1.61 -19.63 5.91
N ARG A 60 1.61 -18.32 5.75
CA ARG A 60 0.44 -17.48 6.03
C ARG A 60 -0.39 -17.32 4.76
N PHE A 61 -1.70 -17.33 4.90
CA PHE A 61 -2.62 -17.12 3.78
C PHE A 61 -3.92 -16.46 4.21
N ALA A 62 -4.56 -15.76 3.29
CA ALA A 62 -5.92 -15.26 3.41
C ALA A 62 -6.75 -15.76 2.21
N VAL A 63 -8.05 -15.84 2.37
CA VAL A 63 -8.98 -16.25 1.32
C VAL A 63 -9.86 -15.07 0.96
N TYR A 64 -9.94 -14.77 -0.33
CA TYR A 64 -10.74 -13.66 -0.84
C TYR A 64 -11.90 -14.17 -1.70
N PRO A 65 -13.04 -13.47 -1.73
CA PRO A 65 -14.08 -13.78 -2.70
C PRO A 65 -13.54 -13.53 -4.12
N LYS A 66 -13.94 -14.40 -5.05
CA LYS A 66 -13.60 -14.20 -6.46
C LYS A 66 -14.40 -13.00 -6.99
N GLN A 67 -13.71 -11.94 -7.37
CA GLN A 67 -14.30 -10.77 -8.02
C GLN A 67 -13.89 -10.74 -9.48
N GLY A 68 -14.89 -10.67 -10.39
CA GLY A 68 -14.66 -10.43 -11.81
C GLY A 68 -14.65 -8.94 -12.13
N GLY A 69 -14.03 -8.60 -13.23
CA GLY A 69 -13.97 -7.23 -13.74
C GLY A 69 -12.86 -7.07 -14.77
N ARG A 70 -12.82 -5.91 -15.40
CA ARG A 70 -11.76 -5.49 -16.32
C ARG A 70 -11.12 -4.21 -15.78
N MET A 71 -9.96 -3.86 -16.27
CA MET A 71 -9.33 -2.59 -15.99
C MET A 71 -10.24 -1.42 -16.43
N PRO A 72 -10.40 -0.35 -15.65
CA PRO A 72 -11.19 0.81 -16.03
C PRO A 72 -10.59 1.56 -17.22
N GLU A 73 -11.48 2.13 -18.04
CA GLU A 73 -11.11 3.01 -19.16
C GLU A 73 -11.16 4.46 -18.67
N PHE A 74 -10.03 5.13 -18.50
CA PHE A 74 -9.92 6.48 -17.94
C PHE A 74 -10.15 7.61 -18.96
N ASP A 75 -10.41 7.29 -20.22
CA ASP A 75 -10.82 8.23 -21.25
C ASP A 75 -12.29 8.68 -21.10
N ARG A 76 -13.07 7.99 -20.26
CA ARG A 76 -14.48 8.29 -20.02
C ARG A 76 -14.64 9.14 -18.75
N ALA A 77 -15.29 10.30 -18.91
CA ALA A 77 -15.55 11.23 -17.80
C ALA A 77 -16.35 10.60 -16.64
N ASP A 78 -17.25 9.66 -16.94
CA ASP A 78 -18.03 8.97 -15.91
C ASP A 78 -17.16 8.01 -15.10
N THR A 79 -16.22 7.29 -15.73
CA THR A 79 -15.25 6.45 -15.05
C THR A 79 -14.42 7.28 -14.06
N LEU A 80 -13.86 8.41 -14.50
CA LEU A 80 -13.09 9.30 -13.64
C LEU A 80 -13.93 9.84 -12.47
N ARG A 81 -15.18 10.18 -12.72
CA ARG A 81 -16.09 10.67 -11.67
C ARG A 81 -16.38 9.61 -10.62
N TRP A 82 -16.59 8.36 -11.04
CA TRP A 82 -16.78 7.23 -10.12
C TRP A 82 -15.52 6.95 -9.30
N MET A 83 -14.37 6.91 -9.96
CA MET A 83 -13.08 6.71 -9.28
C MET A 83 -12.85 7.78 -8.21
N GLY A 84 -12.98 9.06 -8.56
CA GLY A 84 -12.80 10.17 -7.61
C GLY A 84 -13.77 10.09 -6.42
N ARG A 85 -15.03 9.67 -6.63
CA ARG A 85 -15.99 9.49 -5.54
C ARG A 85 -15.58 8.39 -4.58
N PHE A 86 -15.15 7.23 -5.09
CA PHE A 86 -14.77 6.12 -4.22
C PHE A 86 -13.42 6.36 -3.54
N LEU A 87 -12.44 6.94 -4.22
CA LEU A 87 -11.19 7.38 -3.58
C LEU A 87 -11.46 8.38 -2.46
N GLY A 88 -12.31 9.37 -2.70
CA GLY A 88 -12.71 10.31 -1.65
C GLY A 88 -13.37 9.63 -0.45
N ARG A 89 -14.16 8.55 -0.65
CA ARG A 89 -14.76 7.75 0.43
C ARG A 89 -13.70 6.92 1.17
N ILE A 90 -12.77 6.28 0.45
CA ILE A 90 -11.64 5.55 1.04
C ILE A 90 -10.82 6.49 1.91
N HIS A 91 -10.47 7.67 1.41
CA HIS A 91 -9.72 8.68 2.16
C HIS A 91 -10.49 9.22 3.38
N ALA A 92 -11.80 9.41 3.28
CA ALA A 92 -12.62 9.83 4.42
C ALA A 92 -12.61 8.80 5.55
N VAL A 93 -12.63 7.50 5.22
CA VAL A 93 -12.45 6.40 6.18
C VAL A 93 -11.00 6.36 6.66
N GLY A 94 -10.06 6.46 5.76
CA GLY A 94 -8.62 6.47 6.06
C GLY A 94 -8.21 7.54 7.07
N ALA A 95 -8.89 8.70 7.01
CA ALA A 95 -8.63 9.83 7.89
C ALA A 95 -9.10 9.63 9.35
N GLN A 96 -9.87 8.58 9.66
CA GLN A 96 -10.49 8.38 10.98
C GLN A 96 -9.59 7.65 11.97
N ALA A 97 -8.58 6.91 11.48
CA ALA A 97 -7.65 6.17 12.32
C ALA A 97 -6.24 6.16 11.71
N ARG A 98 -5.29 5.55 12.42
CA ARG A 98 -3.91 5.37 11.95
C ARG A 98 -3.56 3.90 11.97
N PHE A 99 -2.69 3.48 11.08
CA PHE A 99 -1.99 2.21 11.21
C PHE A 99 -0.92 2.30 12.31
N ALA A 100 -0.73 1.23 13.06
CA ALA A 100 0.30 1.11 14.08
C ALA A 100 1.55 0.38 13.57
N HIS A 101 1.36 -0.52 12.59
CA HIS A 101 2.44 -1.39 12.08
C HIS A 101 2.81 -1.12 10.63
N ARG A 102 1.91 -0.50 9.85
CA ARG A 102 2.19 -0.17 8.44
C ARG A 102 2.99 1.12 8.32
N PRO A 103 3.86 1.24 7.29
CA PRO A 103 4.76 2.38 7.15
C PRO A 103 4.00 3.68 6.88
N THR A 104 4.70 4.79 7.11
CA THR A 104 4.29 6.10 6.62
C THR A 104 5.10 6.42 5.37
N LEU A 105 4.45 6.96 4.34
CA LEU A 105 5.12 7.49 3.16
C LEU A 105 5.75 8.84 3.53
N ASP A 106 7.01 8.80 3.88
CA ASP A 106 7.84 9.95 4.20
C ASP A 106 9.25 9.78 3.60
N ILE A 107 10.03 10.84 3.64
CA ILE A 107 11.37 10.83 3.04
C ILE A 107 12.34 9.91 3.77
N GLU A 108 12.15 9.72 5.08
CA GLU A 108 13.01 8.86 5.90
C GLU A 108 12.86 7.40 5.51
N SER A 109 11.61 6.89 5.50
CA SER A 109 11.33 5.47 5.28
C SER A 109 11.39 5.06 3.82
N PHE A 110 10.98 5.93 2.88
CA PHE A 110 10.94 5.60 1.44
C PHE A 110 12.11 6.18 0.65
N GLY A 111 12.75 7.22 1.15
CA GLY A 111 13.91 7.85 0.53
C GLY A 111 15.22 7.38 1.14
N PHE A 112 15.57 7.90 2.30
CA PHE A 112 16.87 7.65 2.92
C PHE A 112 17.08 6.19 3.29
N ALA A 113 16.11 5.53 3.92
CA ALA A 113 16.24 4.12 4.28
C ALA A 113 16.41 3.21 3.04
N SER A 114 15.74 3.52 1.93
CA SER A 114 15.88 2.78 0.67
C SER A 114 17.27 2.98 0.05
N ARG A 115 17.77 4.22 0.06
CA ARG A 115 19.14 4.55 -0.36
C ARG A 115 20.16 3.77 0.44
N ASP A 116 20.07 3.85 1.76
CA ASP A 116 21.01 3.23 2.68
C ASP A 116 21.01 1.70 2.54
N PHE A 117 19.83 1.09 2.37
CA PHE A 117 19.70 -0.34 2.10
C PHE A 117 20.48 -0.79 0.84
N LEU A 118 20.40 -0.02 -0.24
CA LEU A 118 21.11 -0.34 -1.48
C LEU A 118 22.64 -0.21 -1.31
N HIS A 119 23.09 0.78 -0.55
CA HIS A 119 24.50 0.98 -0.23
C HIS A 119 25.06 -0.13 0.68
N ASP A 120 24.41 -0.36 1.82
CA ASP A 120 24.86 -1.32 2.82
C ASP A 120 24.88 -2.76 2.28
N GLY A 121 23.94 -3.08 1.40
CA GLY A 121 23.83 -4.36 0.74
C GLY A 121 24.79 -4.55 -0.44
N ASN A 122 25.54 -3.51 -0.85
CA ASN A 122 26.36 -3.50 -2.06
C ASN A 122 25.60 -3.95 -3.31
N TRP A 123 24.31 -3.51 -3.42
CA TRP A 123 23.45 -3.88 -4.54
C TRP A 123 23.74 -3.09 -5.83
N LEU A 124 24.50 -1.98 -5.70
CA LEU A 124 24.83 -1.12 -6.81
C LEU A 124 26.11 -1.62 -7.52
N PRO A 125 26.13 -1.71 -8.86
CA PRO A 125 27.36 -1.97 -9.59
C PRO A 125 28.40 -0.88 -9.29
N PRO A 126 29.68 -1.25 -9.00
CA PRO A 126 30.70 -0.29 -8.55
C PRO A 126 30.92 0.89 -9.50
N ASP A 127 30.78 0.68 -10.79
CA ASP A 127 30.92 1.70 -11.85
C ASP A 127 29.73 2.69 -11.91
N LEU A 128 28.60 2.35 -11.30
CA LEU A 128 27.39 3.19 -11.26
C LEU A 128 27.21 3.94 -9.95
N VAL A 129 27.91 3.56 -8.87
CA VAL A 129 27.70 4.12 -7.52
C VAL A 129 27.76 5.65 -7.53
N ALA A 130 28.84 6.25 -8.08
CA ALA A 130 29.01 7.70 -8.03
C ALA A 130 27.93 8.46 -8.83
N ALA A 131 27.51 7.92 -9.97
CA ALA A 131 26.45 8.53 -10.77
C ALA A 131 25.08 8.41 -10.07
N TRP A 132 24.81 7.23 -9.48
CA TRP A 132 23.60 6.96 -8.74
C TRP A 132 23.49 7.84 -7.50
N ASP A 133 24.55 7.98 -6.71
CA ASP A 133 24.60 8.85 -5.54
C ASP A 133 24.24 10.28 -5.87
N SER A 134 24.89 10.82 -6.91
CA SER A 134 24.62 12.20 -7.34
C SER A 134 23.15 12.43 -7.71
N VAL A 135 22.53 11.47 -8.42
CA VAL A 135 21.11 11.56 -8.81
C VAL A 135 20.19 11.43 -7.62
N VAL A 136 20.46 10.46 -6.73
CA VAL A 136 19.62 10.21 -5.56
C VAL A 136 19.69 11.33 -4.55
N GLU A 137 20.88 11.88 -4.27
CA GLU A 137 21.01 13.04 -3.40
C GLU A 137 20.22 14.24 -3.92
N TYR A 138 20.33 14.52 -5.22
CA TYR A 138 19.55 15.58 -5.85
C TYR A 138 18.05 15.33 -5.78
N ALA A 139 17.61 14.10 -6.06
CA ALA A 139 16.20 13.71 -6.00
C ALA A 139 15.65 13.85 -4.57
N LEU A 140 16.36 13.33 -3.56
CA LEU A 140 15.93 13.41 -2.16
C LEU A 140 15.89 14.86 -1.65
N ALA A 141 16.86 15.70 -2.03
CA ALA A 141 16.82 17.13 -1.71
C ALA A 141 15.59 17.83 -2.29
N ASN A 142 15.20 17.49 -3.55
CA ASN A 142 13.98 18.04 -4.14
C ASN A 142 12.71 17.51 -3.46
N VAL A 143 12.67 16.24 -3.08
CA VAL A 143 11.54 15.67 -2.32
C VAL A 143 11.40 16.37 -0.97
N ALA A 144 12.51 16.57 -0.22
CA ALA A 144 12.50 17.33 1.04
C ALA A 144 11.91 18.73 0.85
N HIS A 145 12.39 19.44 -0.17
CA HIS A 145 11.88 20.78 -0.50
C HIS A 145 10.39 20.78 -0.87
N CYS A 146 9.90 19.73 -1.56
CA CYS A 146 8.46 19.61 -1.84
C CYS A 146 7.64 19.44 -0.56
N PHE A 147 8.11 18.61 0.39
CA PHE A 147 7.44 18.45 1.69
C PHE A 147 7.47 19.75 2.51
N GLU A 148 8.60 20.48 2.54
CA GLU A 148 8.70 21.77 3.21
C GLU A 148 7.70 22.78 2.64
N ARG A 149 7.60 22.87 1.30
CA ARG A 149 6.64 23.77 0.63
C ARG A 149 5.19 23.38 0.89
N ALA A 150 4.90 22.09 0.96
CA ALA A 150 3.56 21.60 1.27
C ALA A 150 3.15 21.86 2.74
N GLY A 151 4.12 22.07 3.62
CA GLY A 151 3.90 22.32 5.03
C GLY A 151 3.35 21.10 5.78
N ASN A 152 2.37 21.33 6.67
CA ASN A 152 1.81 20.27 7.49
C ASN A 152 0.82 19.41 6.69
N VAL A 153 1.33 18.45 5.92
CA VAL A 153 0.51 17.50 5.15
C VAL A 153 -0.04 16.42 6.07
N ARG A 154 -1.38 16.31 6.11
CA ARG A 154 -2.03 15.28 6.89
C ARG A 154 -1.81 13.90 6.26
N ALA A 155 -1.18 12.97 6.99
CA ALA A 155 -1.12 11.57 6.62
C ALA A 155 -2.40 10.84 7.06
N ILE A 156 -3.01 10.11 6.13
CA ILE A 156 -4.19 9.26 6.32
C ILE A 156 -3.86 7.83 5.91
N ARG A 157 -4.70 6.86 6.23
CA ARG A 157 -4.59 5.49 5.68
C ARG A 157 -4.98 5.52 4.20
N LEU A 158 -4.11 5.04 3.35
CA LEU A 158 -4.25 4.99 1.90
C LEU A 158 -4.39 3.55 1.41
N HIS A 159 -4.87 3.40 0.18
CA HIS A 159 -4.67 2.18 -0.60
C HIS A 159 -3.16 1.95 -0.81
N GLY A 160 -2.45 3.00 -1.20
CA GLY A 160 -0.99 3.05 -1.31
C GLY A 160 -0.44 2.66 -2.68
N ASP A 161 -1.24 1.97 -3.49
CA ASP A 161 -0.92 1.60 -4.88
C ASP A 161 -2.19 1.59 -5.75
N CYS A 162 -2.96 2.70 -5.72
CA CYS A 162 -4.25 2.79 -6.40
C CYS A 162 -4.10 3.14 -7.89
N HIS A 163 -3.66 2.18 -8.68
CA HIS A 163 -3.59 2.31 -10.13
C HIS A 163 -4.69 1.49 -10.83
N ALA A 164 -4.85 1.68 -12.16
CA ALA A 164 -5.90 1.02 -12.94
C ALA A 164 -5.90 -0.51 -12.84
N GLY A 165 -4.74 -1.14 -12.68
CA GLY A 165 -4.59 -2.59 -12.53
C GLY A 165 -5.18 -3.13 -11.22
N ASN A 166 -5.27 -2.29 -10.18
CA ASN A 166 -5.82 -2.62 -8.87
C ASN A 166 -7.31 -2.21 -8.74
N VAL A 167 -7.97 -1.97 -9.87
CA VAL A 167 -9.42 -1.71 -9.93
C VAL A 167 -10.06 -2.67 -10.92
N LEU A 168 -11.00 -3.48 -10.45
CA LEU A 168 -11.80 -4.37 -11.27
C LEU A 168 -13.13 -3.70 -11.59
N TRP A 169 -13.29 -3.26 -12.84
CA TRP A 169 -14.51 -2.61 -13.30
C TRP A 169 -15.53 -3.63 -13.82
N SER A 170 -16.74 -3.60 -13.29
CA SER A 170 -17.88 -4.39 -13.74
C SER A 170 -19.06 -3.49 -14.07
N ASP A 171 -20.18 -4.06 -14.50
CA ASP A 171 -21.44 -3.31 -14.71
C ASP A 171 -21.98 -2.68 -13.42
N ALA A 172 -21.59 -3.21 -12.25
CA ALA A 172 -21.91 -2.65 -10.94
C ALA A 172 -20.96 -1.50 -10.51
N GLY A 173 -19.94 -1.19 -11.30
CA GLY A 173 -18.93 -0.18 -11.01
C GLY A 173 -17.58 -0.76 -10.59
N PRO A 174 -16.70 0.06 -9.98
CA PRO A 174 -15.37 -0.35 -9.57
C PRO A 174 -15.39 -1.25 -8.34
N HIS A 175 -14.41 -2.16 -8.26
CA HIS A 175 -14.03 -2.89 -7.04
C HIS A 175 -12.53 -2.73 -6.84
N PHE A 176 -12.13 -2.16 -5.72
CA PHE A 176 -10.73 -1.95 -5.38
C PHE A 176 -10.16 -3.23 -4.77
N VAL A 177 -8.98 -3.61 -5.23
CA VAL A 177 -8.26 -4.83 -4.84
C VAL A 177 -6.81 -4.49 -4.51
N ASP A 178 -6.12 -5.42 -3.87
CA ASP A 178 -4.68 -5.34 -3.63
C ASP A 178 -4.28 -4.19 -2.68
N PHE A 179 -4.73 -4.30 -1.44
CA PHE A 179 -4.43 -3.35 -0.38
C PHE A 179 -3.13 -3.67 0.38
N ASP A 180 -2.29 -4.55 -0.12
CA ASP A 180 -1.06 -4.99 0.55
C ASP A 180 -0.04 -3.86 0.70
N ASP A 181 -0.09 -2.85 -0.17
CA ASP A 181 0.68 -1.61 -0.10
C ASP A 181 0.06 -0.50 0.75
N SER A 182 -1.06 -0.76 1.44
CA SER A 182 -1.69 0.24 2.32
C SER A 182 -0.72 0.82 3.32
N ARG A 183 -0.74 2.14 3.48
CA ARG A 183 0.20 2.88 4.32
C ARG A 183 -0.39 4.19 4.82
N MET A 184 0.31 4.83 5.75
CA MET A 184 0.02 6.23 6.08
C MET A 184 0.66 7.13 5.01
N GLY A 185 -0.06 8.14 4.54
CA GLY A 185 0.51 9.07 3.58
C GLY A 185 -0.45 10.20 3.19
N PRO A 186 0.02 11.15 2.36
CA PRO A 186 -0.82 12.20 1.80
C PRO A 186 -1.81 11.62 0.79
N ALA A 187 -3.06 12.10 0.80
CA ALA A 187 -4.14 11.60 -0.06
C ALA A 187 -3.80 11.66 -1.57
N VAL A 188 -2.91 12.55 -1.97
CA VAL A 188 -2.47 12.70 -3.37
C VAL A 188 -1.68 11.51 -3.91
N GLN A 189 -1.23 10.60 -3.02
CA GLN A 189 -0.51 9.38 -3.43
C GLN A 189 -1.41 8.39 -4.17
N ASP A 190 -2.69 8.25 -3.78
CA ASP A 190 -3.67 7.43 -4.47
C ASP A 190 -4.26 8.19 -5.68
#